data_ae4d004df4419f2db1cbf56963eb5b72
#
_entry.id   ae4d004df4419f2db1cbf56963eb5b72
#
_cell.length_a   1.000
_cell.length_b   1.000
_cell.length_c   1.000
_cell.angle_alpha   90.00
_cell.angle_beta   90.00
_cell.angle_gamma   90.00
#
_symmetry.space_group_name_H-M   'P 1'
#
loop_
_entity.id
_entity.type
_entity.pdbx_description
1 polymer ?
#
loop_
_entity_poly.entity_id
_entity_poly.type
_entity_poly.pdbx_seq_one_letter_code
_entity_poly.pdbx_strand_id
1 'polypeptide(L)'
;MSRLFKITCISVICFIMLSGCSAKKVELIETNQLEQSKTDDKTEEKVSESNEEETLDLSGNFNGITGCAVLYSPSENKYSLYNKDMAEQEVSPYSTFKIISTLIGLHNDIIKDEISTMNYDGTQYPNPEWNENLTLQKAFQTSCIWYFYQIINNVGEQEVKKELSELEYGNCDVSAWEGSNINPYKELNGFWLGSSLKISPYEQVEVLSKIFEGKSFYDSQNVEILKKIMLIEDEQGKKVYGKTGSGTNGEAWFIGFTEKGQQREYFAVYLEDSLQKERVSSSLAKEIALKIIE
;
A
#
# COMPACT_ATOMS: atom_id res chain seq x y z
N MET A 1 29.28 57.34 14.08
CA MET A 1 30.61 57.12 13.52
C MET A 1 30.54 56.05 12.43
N SER A 2 30.75 56.49 11.23
CA SER A 2 30.69 55.74 9.96
C SER A 2 31.88 54.81 9.80
N ARG A 3 31.74 53.69 9.17
CA ARG A 3 32.71 53.14 8.23
C ARG A 3 32.04 52.25 7.19
N LEU A 4 31.95 52.80 5.99
CA LEU A 4 31.81 52.14 4.68
C LEU A 4 33.03 51.24 4.41
N PHE A 5 32.82 50.10 3.79
CA PHE A 5 33.85 49.44 2.93
C PHE A 5 33.12 48.69 1.80
N LYS A 6 33.14 49.23 0.69
CA LYS A 6 33.67 49.15 -0.68
C LYS A 6 33.56 47.77 -1.33
N ILE A 7 32.78 47.81 -2.39
CA ILE A 7 32.60 46.93 -3.55
C ILE A 7 33.92 46.68 -4.27
N THR A 8 34.17 45.46 -4.73
CA THR A 8 35.09 45.21 -5.84
C THR A 8 34.47 44.17 -6.79
N CYS A 9 33.99 44.65 -7.96
CA CYS A 9 33.72 43.87 -9.15
C CYS A 9 35.04 43.40 -9.77
N ILE A 10 35.10 42.14 -10.19
CA ILE A 10 36.08 41.68 -11.18
C ILE A 10 35.31 40.96 -12.29
N SER A 11 35.26 41.63 -13.45
CA SER A 11 34.89 41.11 -14.76
C SER A 11 36.12 40.47 -15.40
N VAL A 12 35.97 39.33 -16.01
CA VAL A 12 36.87 38.77 -17.03
C VAL A 12 36.05 38.03 -18.07
N ILE A 13 35.79 38.64 -19.10
CA ILE A 13 36.07 38.68 -20.55
C ILE A 13 36.27 37.33 -21.23
N CYS A 14 35.40 37.18 -22.26
CA CYS A 14 35.33 36.18 -23.33
C CYS A 14 36.67 35.79 -23.95
N PHE A 15 36.75 34.55 -24.43
CA PHE A 15 37.49 34.23 -25.64
C PHE A 15 36.69 33.26 -26.51
N ILE A 16 36.28 33.78 -27.67
CA ILE A 16 35.71 33.05 -28.79
C ILE A 16 36.88 32.60 -29.65
N MET A 17 36.93 31.33 -30.02
CA MET A 17 37.73 30.87 -31.15
C MET A 17 36.85 30.10 -32.11
N LEU A 18 36.61 30.69 -33.25
CA LEU A 18 36.08 30.10 -34.48
C LEU A 18 37.25 29.58 -35.33
N SER A 19 37.13 28.37 -35.86
CA SER A 19 37.74 27.89 -37.12
C SER A 19 37.26 26.47 -37.31
N GLY A 20 36.74 25.94 -38.40
CA GLY A 20 36.72 26.33 -39.77
C GLY A 20 36.39 25.07 -40.57
N CYS A 21 35.60 25.22 -41.59
CA CYS A 21 35.11 24.19 -42.54
C CYS A 21 36.20 23.28 -43.12
N SER A 22 35.81 22.01 -43.41
CA SER A 22 36.06 21.45 -44.74
C SER A 22 35.15 20.27 -45.08
N ALA A 23 34.40 20.43 -46.13
CA ALA A 23 33.60 19.38 -46.77
C ALA A 23 34.49 18.59 -47.74
N LYS A 24 34.35 17.27 -47.73
CA LYS A 24 34.72 16.42 -48.87
C LYS A 24 33.63 15.41 -49.17
N LYS A 25 33.15 15.56 -50.40
CA LYS A 25 32.23 14.72 -51.16
C LYS A 25 33.05 13.70 -51.94
N VAL A 26 32.72 12.40 -51.81
CA VAL A 26 33.07 11.33 -52.81
C VAL A 26 32.05 10.22 -52.68
N GLU A 27 31.20 10.12 -53.60
CA GLU A 27 30.89 9.16 -54.68
C GLU A 27 30.61 7.70 -54.25
N LEU A 28 29.45 7.25 -54.73
CA LEU A 28 28.92 5.90 -54.79
C LEU A 28 29.84 4.95 -55.61
N ILE A 29 30.02 3.73 -55.12
CA ILE A 29 30.20 2.55 -55.97
C ILE A 29 29.35 1.40 -55.35
N GLU A 30 28.37 0.92 -56.13
CA GLU A 30 27.66 -0.34 -55.91
C GLU A 30 28.61 -1.50 -56.22
N THR A 31 28.60 -2.54 -55.39
CA THR A 31 28.75 -3.91 -55.85
C THR A 31 28.08 -4.86 -54.84
N ASN A 32 27.15 -5.62 -55.40
CA ASN A 32 26.52 -6.79 -54.76
C ASN A 32 27.55 -7.86 -54.45
N GLN A 33 27.42 -8.49 -53.24
CA GLN A 33 27.44 -9.95 -53.16
C GLN A 33 26.83 -10.43 -51.80
N LEU A 34 25.96 -11.43 -51.93
CA LEU A 34 25.31 -12.16 -50.85
C LEU A 34 26.36 -12.93 -50.03
N GLU A 35 26.24 -12.84 -48.71
CA GLU A 35 26.50 -13.99 -47.85
C GLU A 35 25.56 -13.98 -46.64
N GLN A 36 24.77 -15.05 -46.53
CA GLN A 36 23.93 -15.39 -45.40
C GLN A 36 24.81 -15.68 -44.17
N SER A 37 24.67 -14.93 -43.10
CA SER A 37 24.97 -15.41 -41.77
C SER A 37 23.72 -15.26 -40.89
N LYS A 38 23.13 -16.40 -40.57
CA LYS A 38 22.10 -16.53 -39.57
C LYS A 38 22.68 -16.13 -38.22
N THR A 39 22.27 -15.01 -37.70
CA THR A 39 22.32 -14.72 -36.27
C THR A 39 20.93 -14.97 -35.70
N ASP A 40 20.80 -16.05 -34.93
CA ASP A 40 19.63 -16.33 -34.12
C ASP A 40 19.48 -15.21 -33.08
N ASP A 41 18.63 -14.24 -33.39
CA ASP A 41 18.11 -13.28 -32.40
C ASP A 41 17.02 -14.01 -31.59
N LYS A 42 17.44 -14.65 -30.52
CA LYS A 42 16.52 -15.10 -29.49
C LYS A 42 16.00 -13.87 -28.76
N THR A 43 14.95 -13.29 -29.27
CA THR A 43 14.03 -12.46 -28.46
C THR A 43 13.45 -13.41 -27.43
N GLU A 44 13.95 -13.35 -26.20
CA GLU A 44 13.26 -13.92 -25.05
C GLU A 44 11.95 -13.16 -24.89
N GLU A 45 10.88 -13.69 -25.46
CA GLU A 45 9.53 -13.33 -25.04
C GLU A 45 9.44 -13.63 -23.56
N LYS A 46 9.39 -12.57 -22.76
CA LYS A 46 9.00 -12.62 -21.36
C LYS A 46 7.54 -13.07 -21.35
N VAL A 47 7.31 -14.38 -21.28
CA VAL A 47 5.99 -14.95 -21.03
C VAL A 47 5.56 -14.38 -19.69
N SER A 48 4.70 -13.36 -19.70
CA SER A 48 3.96 -12.97 -18.51
C SER A 48 3.05 -14.17 -18.21
N GLU A 49 3.37 -14.94 -17.18
CA GLU A 49 2.43 -15.90 -16.62
C GLU A 49 1.19 -15.10 -16.21
N SER A 50 0.14 -15.18 -17.00
CA SER A 50 -1.15 -14.60 -16.63
C SER A 50 -1.66 -15.39 -15.43
N ASN A 51 -1.97 -14.66 -14.34
CA ASN A 51 -2.63 -15.24 -13.18
C ASN A 51 -3.93 -15.91 -13.62
N GLU A 52 -4.21 -17.09 -13.10
CA GLU A 52 -5.50 -17.76 -13.33
C GLU A 52 -6.56 -17.05 -12.48
N GLU A 53 -7.71 -16.70 -13.07
CA GLU A 53 -8.83 -16.09 -12.36
C GLU A 53 -10.04 -17.03 -12.38
N GLU A 54 -10.71 -17.16 -11.23
CA GLU A 54 -11.94 -17.91 -11.05
C GLU A 54 -13.02 -17.04 -10.40
N THR A 55 -14.24 -17.18 -10.87
CA THR A 55 -15.40 -16.53 -10.23
C THR A 55 -16.05 -17.48 -9.22
N LEU A 56 -16.23 -17.00 -7.98
CA LEU A 56 -16.88 -17.74 -6.90
C LEU A 56 -18.34 -17.31 -6.74
N ASP A 57 -19.20 -18.26 -6.34
CA ASP A 57 -20.52 -17.94 -5.80
C ASP A 57 -20.47 -17.95 -4.26
N LEU A 58 -20.32 -16.77 -3.68
CA LEU A 58 -20.33 -16.55 -2.24
C LEU A 58 -21.60 -15.83 -1.76
N SER A 59 -22.66 -15.81 -2.59
CA SER A 59 -23.93 -15.13 -2.28
C SER A 59 -24.52 -15.56 -0.93
N GLY A 60 -24.35 -16.84 -0.57
CA GLY A 60 -24.77 -17.38 0.72
C GLY A 60 -23.99 -16.82 1.92
N ASN A 61 -22.70 -16.52 1.74
CA ASN A 61 -21.86 -15.93 2.80
C ASN A 61 -22.19 -14.46 3.03
N PHE A 62 -22.48 -13.72 1.95
CA PHE A 62 -22.85 -12.30 2.01
C PHE A 62 -24.33 -12.07 2.39
N ASN A 63 -25.22 -13.05 2.21
CA ASN A 63 -26.63 -13.02 2.61
C ASN A 63 -27.36 -11.72 2.22
N GLY A 64 -27.16 -11.28 0.97
CA GLY A 64 -27.79 -10.07 0.41
C GLY A 64 -27.07 -8.76 0.74
N ILE A 65 -25.98 -8.79 1.52
CA ILE A 65 -25.14 -7.62 1.80
C ILE A 65 -24.33 -7.29 0.55
N THR A 66 -24.28 -6.02 0.17
CA THR A 66 -23.44 -5.55 -0.93
C THR A 66 -21.97 -5.64 -0.53
N GLY A 67 -21.19 -6.37 -1.32
CA GLY A 67 -19.77 -6.57 -1.03
C GLY A 67 -19.08 -7.42 -2.08
N CYS A 68 -17.79 -7.63 -1.87
CA CYS A 68 -16.95 -8.50 -2.68
C CYS A 68 -15.93 -9.25 -1.82
N ALA A 69 -15.35 -10.30 -2.39
CA ALA A 69 -14.23 -11.03 -1.83
C ALA A 69 -13.20 -11.31 -2.91
N VAL A 70 -11.93 -11.23 -2.51
CA VAL A 70 -10.77 -11.63 -3.31
C VAL A 70 -9.97 -12.61 -2.48
N LEU A 71 -9.64 -13.76 -3.08
CA LEU A 71 -8.71 -14.75 -2.52
C LEU A 71 -7.55 -14.92 -3.51
N TYR A 72 -6.34 -15.13 -3.01
CA TYR A 72 -5.17 -15.42 -3.83
C TYR A 72 -4.32 -16.52 -3.20
N SER A 73 -4.08 -17.57 -3.98
CA SER A 73 -3.18 -18.68 -3.64
C SER A 73 -1.87 -18.53 -4.42
N PRO A 74 -0.75 -18.11 -3.79
CA PRO A 74 0.55 -18.01 -4.47
C PRO A 74 1.06 -19.35 -5.01
N SER A 75 0.74 -20.45 -4.31
CA SER A 75 1.18 -21.81 -4.72
C SER A 75 0.51 -22.28 -6.00
N GLU A 76 -0.67 -21.76 -6.32
CA GLU A 76 -1.45 -22.09 -7.52
C GLU A 76 -1.39 -20.96 -8.55
N ASN A 77 -0.84 -19.80 -8.17
CA ASN A 77 -0.86 -18.57 -8.95
C ASN A 77 -2.29 -18.20 -9.40
N LYS A 78 -3.25 -18.35 -8.49
CA LYS A 78 -4.69 -18.27 -8.80
C LYS A 78 -5.41 -17.27 -7.92
N TYR A 79 -6.21 -16.41 -8.55
CA TYR A 79 -7.18 -15.54 -7.92
C TYR A 79 -8.58 -16.15 -7.97
N SER A 80 -9.33 -16.04 -6.88
CA SER A 80 -10.74 -16.42 -6.81
C SER A 80 -11.56 -15.23 -6.33
N LEU A 81 -12.54 -14.80 -7.13
CA LEU A 81 -13.24 -13.53 -7.01
C LEU A 81 -14.73 -13.71 -6.82
N TYR A 82 -15.31 -13.01 -5.86
CA TYR A 82 -16.75 -12.79 -5.76
C TYR A 82 -17.04 -11.32 -6.02
N ASN A 83 -17.98 -11.01 -6.94
CA ASN A 83 -18.34 -9.66 -7.38
C ASN A 83 -17.13 -8.88 -7.91
N LYS A 84 -16.60 -9.33 -9.05
CA LYS A 84 -15.38 -8.83 -9.68
C LYS A 84 -15.39 -7.31 -9.88
N ASP A 85 -16.49 -6.75 -10.37
CA ASP A 85 -16.59 -5.31 -10.63
C ASP A 85 -16.32 -4.48 -9.36
N MET A 86 -16.81 -4.96 -8.21
CA MET A 86 -16.57 -4.30 -6.93
C MET A 86 -15.17 -4.61 -6.38
N ALA A 87 -14.64 -5.81 -6.66
CA ALA A 87 -13.30 -6.20 -6.26
C ALA A 87 -12.20 -5.38 -6.94
N GLU A 88 -12.46 -4.85 -8.12
CA GLU A 88 -11.54 -3.99 -8.88
C GLU A 88 -11.80 -2.48 -8.66
N GLN A 89 -12.83 -2.12 -7.91
CA GLN A 89 -13.13 -0.71 -7.63
C GLN A 89 -12.22 -0.14 -6.55
N GLU A 90 -11.54 0.96 -6.84
CA GLU A 90 -10.72 1.69 -5.87
C GLU A 90 -11.58 2.46 -4.86
N VAL A 91 -11.40 2.17 -3.58
CA VAL A 91 -12.08 2.80 -2.45
C VAL A 91 -11.09 3.15 -1.33
N SER A 92 -11.51 3.94 -0.35
CA SER A 92 -10.60 4.32 0.76
C SER A 92 -10.20 3.11 1.60
N PRO A 93 -8.90 2.95 1.93
CA PRO A 93 -8.41 1.83 2.73
C PRO A 93 -8.79 1.93 4.21
N TYR A 94 -9.06 3.13 4.71
CA TYR A 94 -9.32 3.37 6.14
C TYR A 94 -8.26 2.71 7.05
N SER A 95 -8.68 1.96 8.07
CA SER A 95 -7.75 1.35 9.02
C SER A 95 -6.97 0.15 8.49
N THR A 96 -7.24 -0.35 7.27
CA THR A 96 -6.37 -1.35 6.65
C THR A 96 -5.01 -0.77 6.27
N PHE A 97 -4.94 0.54 6.00
CA PHE A 97 -3.70 1.28 5.77
C PHE A 97 -2.70 1.20 6.93
N LYS A 98 -3.14 0.81 8.15
CA LYS A 98 -2.26 0.61 9.29
C LYS A 98 -1.22 -0.50 9.07
N ILE A 99 -1.48 -1.44 8.17
CA ILE A 99 -0.49 -2.44 7.72
C ILE A 99 0.70 -1.72 7.08
N ILE A 100 0.42 -0.85 6.12
CA ILE A 100 1.44 -0.13 5.36
C ILE A 100 2.12 0.94 6.21
N SER A 101 1.34 1.72 6.98
CA SER A 101 1.92 2.73 7.87
C SER A 101 2.79 2.14 8.99
N THR A 102 2.56 0.89 9.40
CA THR A 102 3.48 0.16 10.29
C THR A 102 4.83 -0.09 9.60
N LEU A 103 4.82 -0.61 8.37
CA LEU A 103 6.05 -0.88 7.62
C LEU A 103 6.81 0.39 7.31
N ILE A 104 6.11 1.44 6.88
CA ILE A 104 6.70 2.78 6.66
C ILE A 104 7.38 3.28 7.95
N GLY A 105 6.70 3.17 9.09
CA GLY A 105 7.25 3.58 10.39
C GLY A 105 8.47 2.78 10.83
N LEU A 106 8.49 1.47 10.60
CA LEU A 106 9.62 0.58 10.89
C LEU A 106 10.79 0.86 9.94
N HIS A 107 10.52 1.02 8.64
CA HIS A 107 11.53 1.26 7.62
C HIS A 107 12.28 2.58 7.82
N ASN A 108 11.59 3.60 8.34
CA ASN A 108 12.14 4.94 8.60
C ASN A 108 12.57 5.15 10.07
N ASP A 109 12.73 4.10 10.85
CA ASP A 109 13.19 4.15 12.26
C ASP A 109 12.32 5.00 13.21
N ILE A 110 11.08 5.32 12.83
CA ILE A 110 10.12 6.04 13.71
C ILE A 110 9.64 5.13 14.85
N ILE A 111 9.48 3.86 14.56
CA ILE A 111 9.21 2.76 15.50
C ILE A 111 10.20 1.63 15.21
N LYS A 112 10.47 0.76 16.20
CA LYS A 112 11.51 -0.28 16.08
C LYS A 112 10.99 -1.69 16.32
N ASP A 113 9.90 -1.82 17.06
CA ASP A 113 9.32 -3.09 17.47
C ASP A 113 7.87 -2.94 17.91
N GLU A 114 7.22 -4.03 18.29
CA GLU A 114 5.84 -4.07 18.73
C GLU A 114 5.56 -3.34 20.06
N ILE A 115 6.60 -3.03 20.84
CA ILE A 115 6.47 -2.29 22.10
C ILE A 115 6.82 -0.80 21.96
N SER A 116 7.22 -0.35 20.78
CA SER A 116 7.48 1.07 20.50
C SER A 116 6.27 1.93 20.81
N THR A 117 6.46 3.05 21.53
CA THR A 117 5.39 3.94 21.97
C THR A 117 5.45 5.29 21.29
N MET A 118 4.27 5.90 21.07
CA MET A 118 4.12 7.30 20.70
C MET A 118 3.58 8.09 21.90
N ASN A 119 3.97 9.38 21.98
CA ASN A 119 3.55 10.25 23.07
C ASN A 119 2.08 10.64 22.93
N TYR A 120 1.26 10.20 23.87
CA TYR A 120 -0.12 10.68 24.03
C TYR A 120 -0.11 12.10 24.62
N ASP A 121 -0.83 13.01 24.00
CA ASP A 121 -0.83 14.45 24.36
C ASP A 121 -1.89 14.84 25.39
N GLY A 122 -2.71 13.87 25.85
CA GLY A 122 -3.80 14.09 26.80
C GLY A 122 -5.15 14.42 26.18
N THR A 123 -5.25 14.46 24.85
CA THR A 123 -6.52 14.68 24.13
C THR A 123 -7.51 13.55 24.44
N GLN A 124 -8.72 13.92 24.86
CA GLN A 124 -9.77 12.95 25.18
C GLN A 124 -10.50 12.53 23.90
N TYR A 125 -10.11 11.39 23.35
CA TYR A 125 -10.77 10.80 22.19
C TYR A 125 -12.04 10.03 22.59
N PRO A 126 -13.04 9.92 21.70
CA PRO A 126 -14.28 9.16 21.99
C PRO A 126 -14.05 7.67 22.30
N ASN A 127 -13.00 7.06 21.73
CA ASN A 127 -12.59 5.70 22.11
C ASN A 127 -11.69 5.75 23.36
N PRO A 128 -12.14 5.25 24.51
CA PRO A 128 -11.37 5.32 25.77
C PRO A 128 -10.05 4.54 25.71
N GLU A 129 -9.95 3.48 24.87
CA GLU A 129 -8.71 2.72 24.69
C GLU A 129 -7.60 3.52 23.97
N TRP A 130 -7.89 4.71 23.46
CA TRP A 130 -6.93 5.59 22.82
C TRP A 130 -6.36 6.66 23.74
N ASN A 131 -6.88 6.76 24.97
CA ASN A 131 -6.59 7.86 25.92
C ASN A 131 -5.45 7.52 26.88
N GLU A 132 -4.40 6.88 26.35
CA GLU A 132 -3.19 6.51 27.08
C GLU A 132 -1.98 6.38 26.13
N ASN A 133 -0.77 6.27 26.68
CA ASN A 133 0.40 5.90 25.89
C ASN A 133 0.25 4.47 25.39
N LEU A 134 0.22 4.30 24.09
CA LEU A 134 0.02 3.00 23.44
C LEU A 134 1.34 2.47 22.88
N THR A 135 1.54 1.15 22.98
CA THR A 135 2.53 0.44 22.17
C THR A 135 1.99 0.26 20.75
N LEU A 136 2.89 0.01 19.78
CA LEU A 136 2.51 -0.32 18.40
C LEU A 136 1.49 -1.46 18.36
N GLN A 137 1.74 -2.55 19.09
CA GLN A 137 0.82 -3.69 19.14
C GLN A 137 -0.56 -3.27 19.63
N LYS A 138 -0.66 -2.54 20.75
CA LYS A 138 -1.96 -2.10 21.29
C LYS A 138 -2.65 -1.12 20.34
N ALA A 139 -1.92 -0.16 19.76
CA ALA A 139 -2.44 0.80 18.79
C ALA A 139 -2.99 0.12 17.53
N PHE A 140 -2.31 -0.93 17.03
CA PHE A 140 -2.76 -1.72 15.89
C PHE A 140 -4.04 -2.50 16.22
N GLN A 141 -4.08 -3.17 17.37
CA GLN A 141 -5.22 -3.98 17.83
C GLN A 141 -6.46 -3.12 18.09
N THR A 142 -6.30 -1.96 18.74
CA THR A 142 -7.42 -1.02 19.02
C THR A 142 -7.71 -0.11 17.83
N SER A 143 -6.96 -0.27 16.73
CA SER A 143 -7.09 0.57 15.52
C SER A 143 -6.93 2.07 15.79
N CYS A 144 -6.06 2.45 16.73
CA CYS A 144 -5.83 3.82 17.15
C CYS A 144 -5.35 4.69 16.00
N ILE A 145 -6.11 5.73 15.65
CA ILE A 145 -5.80 6.58 14.47
C ILE A 145 -4.66 7.54 14.81
N TRP A 146 -4.69 8.22 15.97
CA TRP A 146 -3.69 9.22 16.31
C TRP A 146 -2.26 8.66 16.37
N TYR A 147 -2.09 7.40 16.78
CA TYR A 147 -0.78 6.75 16.82
C TYR A 147 -0.16 6.64 15.42
N PHE A 148 -0.95 6.16 14.45
CA PHE A 148 -0.51 6.02 13.06
C PHE A 148 -0.41 7.37 12.33
N TYR A 149 -1.24 8.34 12.69
CA TYR A 149 -1.11 9.72 12.25
C TYR A 149 0.28 10.28 12.64
N GLN A 150 0.74 10.06 13.88
CA GLN A 150 2.07 10.48 14.31
C GLN A 150 3.18 9.78 13.54
N ILE A 151 3.07 8.46 13.29
CA ILE A 151 4.06 7.74 12.46
C ILE A 151 4.18 8.42 11.10
N ILE A 152 3.08 8.56 10.38
CA ILE A 152 3.05 9.08 9.01
C ILE A 152 3.57 10.53 8.95
N ASN A 153 3.19 11.38 9.89
CA ASN A 153 3.69 12.75 9.93
C ASN A 153 5.18 12.86 10.29
N ASN A 154 5.70 11.97 11.12
CA ASN A 154 7.13 11.93 11.43
C ASN A 154 7.98 11.48 10.24
N VAL A 155 7.46 10.60 9.39
CA VAL A 155 8.10 10.21 8.12
C VAL A 155 8.03 11.33 7.09
N GLY A 156 6.86 11.96 6.94
CA GLY A 156 6.62 13.08 6.03
C GLY A 156 6.14 12.65 4.65
N GLU A 157 5.44 13.58 3.99
CA GLU A 157 4.66 13.36 2.77
C GLU A 157 5.50 12.79 1.61
N GLN A 158 6.71 13.30 1.41
CA GLN A 158 7.55 12.91 0.26
C GLN A 158 7.99 11.45 0.34
N GLU A 159 8.45 11.00 1.52
CA GLU A 159 8.90 9.62 1.69
C GLU A 159 7.72 8.65 1.70
N VAL A 160 6.60 9.01 2.35
CA VAL A 160 5.37 8.21 2.30
C VAL A 160 4.91 8.02 0.86
N LYS A 161 4.85 9.08 0.05
CA LYS A 161 4.47 8.98 -1.36
C LYS A 161 5.41 8.09 -2.16
N LYS A 162 6.72 8.20 -1.92
CA LYS A 162 7.73 7.36 -2.57
C LYS A 162 7.50 5.89 -2.25
N GLU A 163 7.35 5.53 -0.97
CA GLU A 163 7.13 4.14 -0.56
C GLU A 163 5.82 3.56 -1.08
N LEU A 164 4.73 4.34 -1.11
CA LEU A 164 3.47 3.93 -1.74
C LEU A 164 3.65 3.65 -3.23
N SER A 165 4.43 4.49 -3.93
CA SER A 165 4.71 4.31 -5.36
C SER A 165 5.58 3.08 -5.63
N GLU A 166 6.61 2.82 -4.81
CA GLU A 166 7.47 1.62 -4.92
C GLU A 166 6.69 0.33 -4.61
N LEU A 167 5.70 0.42 -3.72
CA LEU A 167 4.82 -0.68 -3.37
C LEU A 167 3.69 -0.88 -4.39
N GLU A 168 3.43 0.13 -5.24
CA GLU A 168 2.27 0.18 -6.14
C GLU A 168 0.94 0.10 -5.38
N TYR A 169 0.82 0.88 -4.29
CA TYR A 169 -0.33 0.86 -3.40
C TYR A 169 -1.49 1.70 -3.94
N GLY A 170 -2.39 1.08 -4.70
CA GLY A 170 -3.55 1.74 -5.31
C GLY A 170 -3.16 2.97 -6.12
N ASN A 171 -3.90 4.07 -6.00
CA ASN A 171 -3.64 5.31 -6.71
C ASN A 171 -2.43 6.13 -6.18
N CYS A 172 -1.78 5.70 -5.08
CA CYS A 172 -0.64 6.37 -4.44
C CYS A 172 -0.88 7.87 -4.13
N ASP A 173 -2.14 8.31 -4.04
CA ASP A 173 -2.49 9.73 -3.89
C ASP A 173 -2.51 10.18 -2.44
N VAL A 174 -1.49 10.95 -2.05
CA VAL A 174 -1.35 11.60 -0.74
C VAL A 174 -1.69 13.09 -0.77
N SER A 175 -2.25 13.62 -1.88
CA SER A 175 -2.48 15.05 -2.09
C SER A 175 -3.35 15.71 -1.03
N ALA A 176 -4.29 14.96 -0.45
CA ALA A 176 -5.07 15.42 0.69
C ALA A 176 -4.41 15.00 2.02
N TRP A 177 -3.15 15.39 2.24
CA TRP A 177 -2.33 14.95 3.39
C TRP A 177 -3.05 15.06 4.74
N GLU A 178 -3.67 16.21 5.00
CA GLU A 178 -4.42 16.49 6.23
C GLU A 178 -5.83 15.83 6.23
N GLY A 179 -6.18 15.09 5.18
CA GLY A 179 -7.50 14.48 5.02
C GLY A 179 -8.61 15.47 4.70
N SER A 180 -9.86 15.04 4.89
CA SER A 180 -11.06 15.83 4.59
C SER A 180 -11.39 16.91 5.64
N ASN A 181 -10.70 16.91 6.77
CA ASN A 181 -10.96 17.80 7.94
C ASN A 181 -12.40 17.72 8.47
N ILE A 182 -13.08 16.59 8.26
CA ILE A 182 -14.45 16.37 8.77
C ILE A 182 -14.42 16.06 10.28
N ASN A 183 -13.39 15.35 10.75
CA ASN A 183 -13.26 15.02 12.16
C ASN A 183 -12.74 16.25 12.95
N PRO A 184 -13.36 16.61 14.09
CA PRO A 184 -12.92 17.74 14.90
C PRO A 184 -11.53 17.53 15.53
N TYR A 185 -11.09 16.31 15.68
CA TYR A 185 -9.73 15.98 16.12
C TYR A 185 -8.82 15.90 14.91
N LYS A 186 -7.78 16.75 14.85
CA LYS A 186 -6.86 16.82 13.71
C LYS A 186 -6.23 15.45 13.42
N GLU A 187 -5.80 14.74 14.45
CA GLU A 187 -5.10 13.46 14.39
C GLU A 187 -6.01 12.31 13.94
N LEU A 188 -7.32 12.55 13.83
CA LEU A 188 -8.30 11.58 13.32
C LEU A 188 -8.70 11.86 11.86
N ASN A 189 -7.93 12.69 11.16
CA ASN A 189 -8.02 12.90 9.72
C ASN A 189 -6.74 12.38 9.06
N GLY A 190 -6.75 12.24 7.74
CA GLY A 190 -5.60 11.79 6.95
C GLY A 190 -6.02 11.36 5.55
N PHE A 191 -5.09 11.38 4.62
CA PHE A 191 -5.32 11.06 3.20
C PHE A 191 -5.92 9.66 2.98
N TRP A 192 -5.74 8.72 3.92
CA TRP A 192 -6.26 7.34 3.88
C TRP A 192 -7.64 7.16 4.51
N LEU A 193 -8.23 8.21 5.12
CA LEU A 193 -9.49 8.18 5.86
C LEU A 193 -10.61 8.86 5.08
N GLY A 194 -11.16 8.16 4.07
CA GLY A 194 -12.23 8.69 3.23
C GLY A 194 -11.80 9.89 2.37
N SER A 195 -10.52 9.94 1.97
CA SER A 195 -9.92 11.08 1.28
C SER A 195 -9.23 10.66 -0.02
N SER A 196 -8.05 11.20 -0.35
CA SER A 196 -7.43 11.02 -1.67
C SER A 196 -6.90 9.60 -1.94
N LEU A 197 -6.35 8.91 -0.95
CA LEU A 197 -5.81 7.56 -1.15
C LEU A 197 -6.92 6.54 -1.37
N LYS A 198 -6.81 5.79 -2.47
CA LYS A 198 -7.72 4.73 -2.86
C LYS A 198 -6.93 3.47 -3.23
N ILE A 199 -7.55 2.33 -3.03
CA ILE A 199 -7.03 1.01 -3.41
C ILE A 199 -8.22 0.06 -3.55
N SER A 200 -8.16 -0.84 -4.52
CA SER A 200 -9.18 -1.87 -4.68
C SER A 200 -8.95 -3.09 -3.76
N PRO A 201 -9.97 -3.89 -3.47
CA PRO A 201 -9.80 -5.17 -2.79
C PRO A 201 -8.80 -6.11 -3.49
N TYR A 202 -8.77 -6.10 -4.81
CA TYR A 202 -7.83 -6.87 -5.61
C TYR A 202 -6.39 -6.43 -5.33
N GLU A 203 -6.09 -5.13 -5.45
CA GLU A 203 -4.76 -4.57 -5.18
C GLU A 203 -4.33 -4.74 -3.72
N GLN A 204 -5.27 -4.72 -2.74
CA GLN A 204 -4.95 -5.03 -1.35
C GLN A 204 -4.34 -6.43 -1.20
N VAL A 205 -4.89 -7.42 -1.90
CA VAL A 205 -4.38 -8.80 -1.90
C VAL A 205 -3.03 -8.88 -2.60
N GLU A 206 -2.84 -8.20 -3.74
CA GLU A 206 -1.55 -8.13 -4.44
C GLU A 206 -0.45 -7.54 -3.55
N VAL A 207 -0.74 -6.41 -2.90
CA VAL A 207 0.22 -5.73 -2.00
C VAL A 207 0.57 -6.60 -0.81
N LEU A 208 -0.41 -7.24 -0.16
CA LEU A 208 -0.16 -8.18 0.93
C LEU A 208 0.72 -9.35 0.48
N SER A 209 0.40 -9.95 -0.67
CA SER A 209 1.21 -11.02 -1.24
C SER A 209 2.63 -10.55 -1.53
N LYS A 210 2.81 -9.38 -2.18
CA LYS A 210 4.13 -8.79 -2.45
C LYS A 210 4.97 -8.64 -1.17
N ILE A 211 4.35 -8.20 -0.07
CA ILE A 211 5.03 -8.01 1.22
C ILE A 211 5.43 -9.35 1.84
N PHE A 212 4.47 -10.26 2.04
CA PHE A 212 4.69 -11.47 2.83
C PHE A 212 5.35 -12.61 2.04
N GLU A 213 5.39 -12.54 0.70
CA GLU A 213 6.21 -13.42 -0.15
C GLU A 213 7.64 -12.89 -0.39
N GLY A 214 8.03 -11.81 0.33
CA GLY A 214 9.38 -11.25 0.27
C GLY A 214 9.73 -10.58 -1.06
N LYS A 215 8.72 -10.08 -1.78
CA LYS A 215 8.87 -9.38 -3.06
C LYS A 215 8.85 -7.85 -2.93
N SER A 216 8.66 -7.33 -1.72
CA SER A 216 8.74 -5.89 -1.42
C SER A 216 10.15 -5.48 -1.03
N PHE A 217 10.40 -4.17 -0.98
CA PHE A 217 11.68 -3.60 -0.54
C PHE A 217 11.85 -3.56 0.99
N TYR A 218 10.82 -3.93 1.77
CA TYR A 218 10.89 -3.92 3.23
C TYR A 218 11.75 -5.06 3.76
N ASP A 219 12.56 -4.76 4.78
CA ASP A 219 13.34 -5.76 5.49
C ASP A 219 12.46 -6.86 6.09
N SER A 220 12.91 -8.10 5.98
CA SER A 220 12.20 -9.27 6.53
C SER A 220 11.93 -9.14 8.04
N GLN A 221 12.82 -8.50 8.81
CA GLN A 221 12.61 -8.25 10.23
C GLN A 221 11.41 -7.33 10.47
N ASN A 222 11.25 -6.27 9.66
CA ASN A 222 10.10 -5.36 9.73
C ASN A 222 8.79 -6.08 9.37
N VAL A 223 8.85 -6.95 8.36
CA VAL A 223 7.69 -7.78 7.96
C VAL A 223 7.31 -8.78 9.07
N GLU A 224 8.26 -9.38 9.76
CA GLU A 224 7.98 -10.27 10.90
C GLU A 224 7.39 -9.53 12.11
N ILE A 225 7.82 -8.29 12.40
CA ILE A 225 7.17 -7.45 13.43
C ILE A 225 5.71 -7.17 13.06
N LEU A 226 5.46 -6.76 11.81
CA LEU A 226 4.10 -6.55 11.30
C LEU A 226 3.27 -7.84 11.40
N LYS A 227 3.79 -8.97 10.94
CA LYS A 227 3.14 -10.27 11.00
C LYS A 227 2.72 -10.61 12.44
N LYS A 228 3.61 -10.40 13.40
CA LYS A 228 3.34 -10.67 14.83
C LYS A 228 2.14 -9.88 15.35
N ILE A 229 2.02 -8.59 15.03
CA ILE A 229 0.91 -7.74 15.49
C ILE A 229 -0.40 -7.96 14.72
N MET A 230 -0.33 -8.55 13.51
CA MET A 230 -1.50 -8.92 12.70
C MET A 230 -2.15 -10.23 13.12
N LEU A 231 -1.51 -11.05 13.96
CA LEU A 231 -2.03 -12.36 14.37
C LEU A 231 -3.37 -12.20 15.11
N ILE A 232 -4.39 -12.90 14.63
CA ILE A 232 -5.77 -12.89 15.15
C ILE A 232 -6.14 -14.24 15.75
N GLU A 233 -5.80 -15.33 15.06
CA GLU A 233 -6.14 -16.70 15.45
C GLU A 233 -4.95 -17.62 15.20
N ASP A 234 -4.74 -18.59 16.12
CA ASP A 234 -3.75 -19.65 16.00
C ASP A 234 -4.39 -20.94 16.51
N GLU A 235 -5.07 -21.65 15.61
CA GLU A 235 -5.84 -22.85 15.95
C GLU A 235 -5.52 -24.01 15.01
N GLN A 236 -5.32 -25.20 15.58
CA GLN A 236 -5.13 -26.45 14.84
C GLN A 236 -4.04 -26.40 13.75
N GLY A 237 -3.02 -25.56 13.94
CA GLY A 237 -1.92 -25.39 12.99
C GLY A 237 -2.23 -24.46 11.81
N LYS A 238 -3.39 -23.80 11.82
CA LYS A 238 -3.75 -22.70 10.91
C LYS A 238 -3.74 -21.38 11.68
N LYS A 239 -3.03 -20.41 11.14
CA LYS A 239 -2.96 -19.05 11.67
C LYS A 239 -3.68 -18.09 10.75
N VAL A 240 -4.40 -17.14 11.33
CA VAL A 240 -5.07 -16.06 10.60
C VAL A 240 -4.45 -14.73 11.02
N TYR A 241 -4.04 -13.98 10.03
CA TYR A 241 -3.47 -12.63 10.19
C TYR A 241 -4.34 -11.63 9.47
N GLY A 242 -4.62 -10.48 10.07
CA GLY A 242 -5.46 -9.53 9.37
C GLY A 242 -5.66 -8.20 10.06
N LYS A 243 -6.31 -7.30 9.33
CA LYS A 243 -6.69 -5.96 9.80
C LYS A 243 -8.07 -5.58 9.29
N THR A 244 -8.89 -5.07 10.20
CA THR A 244 -10.19 -4.49 9.90
C THR A 244 -10.06 -3.02 9.50
N GLY A 245 -11.01 -2.53 8.68
CA GLY A 245 -11.20 -1.12 8.36
C GLY A 245 -12.67 -0.74 8.41
N SER A 246 -12.98 0.50 8.77
CA SER A 246 -14.34 1.02 8.76
C SER A 246 -14.35 2.45 8.25
N GLY A 247 -15.27 2.75 7.35
CA GLY A 247 -15.59 4.09 6.89
C GLY A 247 -16.82 4.67 7.59
N THR A 248 -17.09 5.94 7.32
CA THR A 248 -18.21 6.68 7.94
C THR A 248 -19.51 6.53 7.17
N ASN A 249 -19.47 6.05 5.91
CA ASN A 249 -20.62 5.95 5.03
C ASN A 249 -21.06 4.49 4.79
N GLY A 250 -20.75 3.59 5.73
CA GLY A 250 -21.12 2.18 5.62
C GLY A 250 -20.08 1.33 4.87
N GLU A 251 -18.83 1.76 4.81
CA GLU A 251 -17.75 0.96 4.27
C GLU A 251 -17.13 0.10 5.37
N ALA A 252 -16.84 -1.17 5.07
CA ALA A 252 -16.18 -2.08 5.99
C ALA A 252 -15.23 -3.03 5.27
N TRP A 253 -14.08 -3.25 5.91
CA TRP A 253 -13.00 -4.07 5.40
C TRP A 253 -12.58 -5.14 6.39
N PHE A 254 -12.15 -6.27 5.87
CA PHE A 254 -11.23 -7.18 6.54
C PHE A 254 -10.29 -7.77 5.49
N ILE A 255 -8.99 -7.53 5.67
CA ILE A 255 -7.93 -8.02 4.77
C ILE A 255 -6.86 -8.75 5.55
N GLY A 256 -6.19 -9.71 4.91
CA GLY A 256 -5.14 -10.46 5.57
C GLY A 256 -4.72 -11.70 4.79
N PHE A 257 -4.21 -12.67 5.54
CA PHE A 257 -3.85 -13.98 4.99
C PHE A 257 -3.96 -15.08 6.05
N THR A 258 -4.10 -16.31 5.57
CA THR A 258 -3.95 -17.51 6.39
C THR A 258 -2.57 -18.13 6.15
N GLU A 259 -2.08 -18.85 7.15
CA GLU A 259 -0.86 -19.64 7.06
C GLU A 259 -1.08 -21.01 7.66
N LYS A 260 -0.82 -22.05 6.86
CA LYS A 260 -0.84 -23.45 7.32
C LYS A 260 0.42 -24.16 6.82
N GLY A 261 1.36 -24.40 7.72
CA GLY A 261 2.70 -24.85 7.32
C GLY A 261 3.42 -23.78 6.50
N GLN A 262 3.73 -24.09 5.25
CA GLN A 262 4.36 -23.16 4.29
C GLN A 262 3.36 -22.56 3.29
N GLN A 263 2.10 -22.99 3.34
CA GLN A 263 1.08 -22.47 2.44
C GLN A 263 0.43 -21.23 3.02
N ARG A 264 0.25 -20.22 2.17
CA ARG A 264 -0.49 -18.99 2.47
C ARG A 264 -1.62 -18.81 1.47
N GLU A 265 -2.69 -18.20 1.95
CA GLU A 265 -3.79 -17.73 1.14
C GLU A 265 -4.13 -16.31 1.59
N TYR A 266 -4.05 -15.37 0.67
CA TYR A 266 -4.34 -13.96 0.91
C TYR A 266 -5.81 -13.69 0.64
N PHE A 267 -6.41 -12.76 1.40
CA PHE A 267 -7.81 -12.41 1.23
C PHE A 267 -8.09 -10.93 1.48
N ALA A 268 -9.11 -10.43 0.79
CA ALA A 268 -9.75 -9.15 1.08
C ALA A 268 -11.27 -9.32 0.98
N VAL A 269 -11.99 -8.90 2.03
CA VAL A 269 -13.44 -8.75 2.02
C VAL A 269 -13.77 -7.28 2.22
N TYR A 270 -14.56 -6.74 1.31
CA TYR A 270 -15.09 -5.38 1.38
C TYR A 270 -16.61 -5.38 1.31
N LEU A 271 -17.23 -4.61 2.19
CA LEU A 271 -18.67 -4.43 2.27
C LEU A 271 -19.00 -2.95 2.14
N GLU A 272 -20.13 -2.65 1.50
CA GLU A 272 -20.64 -1.30 1.35
C GLU A 272 -22.15 -1.24 1.63
N ASP A 273 -22.56 -0.26 2.42
CA ASP A 273 -23.97 0.10 2.63
C ASP A 273 -24.16 1.61 2.50
N SER A 274 -23.97 2.13 1.29
CA SER A 274 -24.12 3.56 0.98
C SER A 274 -25.50 4.14 1.31
N LEU A 275 -26.50 3.27 1.45
CA LEU A 275 -27.87 3.66 1.80
C LEU A 275 -28.16 3.53 3.29
N GLN A 276 -27.19 3.04 4.08
CA GLN A 276 -27.31 2.78 5.54
C GLN A 276 -28.55 1.96 5.91
N LYS A 277 -29.01 1.10 5.01
CA LYS A 277 -30.15 0.20 5.22
C LYS A 277 -29.78 -1.02 6.02
N GLU A 278 -28.54 -1.43 5.94
CA GLU A 278 -27.99 -2.60 6.60
C GLU A 278 -26.89 -2.16 7.57
N ARG A 279 -26.69 -2.94 8.63
CA ARG A 279 -25.64 -2.63 9.60
C ARG A 279 -24.32 -3.28 9.15
N VAL A 280 -23.69 -2.70 8.16
CA VAL A 280 -22.35 -3.10 7.73
C VAL A 280 -21.34 -2.65 8.79
N SER A 281 -20.45 -3.55 9.17
CA SER A 281 -19.39 -3.30 10.13
C SER A 281 -18.14 -4.09 9.79
N SER A 282 -16.99 -3.64 10.27
CA SER A 282 -15.74 -4.39 10.09
C SER A 282 -15.75 -5.74 10.82
N SER A 283 -16.54 -5.89 11.87
CA SER A 283 -16.76 -7.18 12.53
C SER A 283 -17.51 -8.14 11.61
N LEU A 284 -18.51 -7.64 10.86
CA LEU A 284 -19.23 -8.45 9.88
C LEU A 284 -18.35 -8.82 8.69
N ALA A 285 -17.52 -7.90 8.19
CA ALA A 285 -16.54 -8.21 7.15
C ALA A 285 -15.56 -9.30 7.60
N LYS A 286 -15.09 -9.23 8.86
CA LYS A 286 -14.26 -10.28 9.47
C LYS A 286 -15.01 -11.61 9.56
N GLU A 287 -16.26 -11.62 10.02
CA GLU A 287 -17.07 -12.84 10.14
C GLU A 287 -17.25 -13.53 8.78
N ILE A 288 -17.60 -12.74 7.73
CA ILE A 288 -17.73 -13.27 6.37
C ILE A 288 -16.42 -13.86 5.87
N ALA A 289 -15.31 -13.11 6.04
CA ALA A 289 -14.00 -13.59 5.62
C ALA A 289 -13.61 -14.89 6.30
N LEU A 290 -13.77 -15.00 7.63
CA LEU A 290 -13.44 -16.22 8.36
C LEU A 290 -14.23 -17.42 7.87
N LYS A 291 -15.53 -17.26 7.50
CA LYS A 291 -16.34 -18.33 6.91
C LYS A 291 -15.91 -18.73 5.49
N ILE A 292 -15.28 -17.83 4.76
CA ILE A 292 -14.81 -18.10 3.39
C ILE A 292 -13.48 -18.85 3.40
N ILE A 293 -12.60 -18.52 4.38
CA ILE A 293 -11.26 -19.10 4.48
C ILE A 293 -11.18 -20.34 5.39
N GLU A 294 -12.30 -20.81 5.99
CA GLU A 294 -12.35 -22.07 6.76
C GLU A 294 -11.98 -23.28 5.87
#